data_c7dbc0108f992383570fc04013f0d85b
#
_entry.id   c7dbc0108f992383570fc04013f0d85b
#
_cell.length_a   1.000
_cell.length_b   1.000
_cell.length_c   1.000
_cell.angle_alpha   90.00
_cell.angle_beta   90.00
_cell.angle_gamma   90.00
#
_symmetry.space_group_name_H-M   'P 1'
#
loop_
_entity.id
_entity.type
_entity.pdbx_description
1 polymer ?
#
loop_
_entity_poly.entity_id
_entity_poly.type
_entity_poly.pdbx_seq_one_letter_code
_entity_poly.pdbx_strand_id
1 'polypeptide(L)' 'MQPEEIQVLLEAALNDCEIRVAGEGNRFDVLAIGEIFADLRPVKKQQLVYAVLDPLISDGTIHAVNIRTFTPAQWASQSS' A
#
# COMPACT_ATOMS: atom_id res chain seq x y z
N MET A 1 -5.29 10.51 11.53
CA MET A 1 -5.22 10.43 10.06
C MET A 1 -6.27 9.45 9.56
N GLN A 2 -6.93 9.78 8.48
CA GLN A 2 -7.98 8.92 7.93
C GLN A 2 -7.41 8.03 6.83
N PRO A 3 -7.98 6.83 6.63
CA PRO A 3 -7.51 5.93 5.56
C PRO A 3 -7.50 6.59 4.18
N GLU A 4 -8.47 7.46 3.89
CA GLU A 4 -8.56 8.16 2.62
C GLU A 4 -7.35 9.04 2.35
N GLU A 5 -6.78 9.63 3.39
CA GLU A 5 -5.59 10.47 3.25
C GLU A 5 -4.37 9.65 2.84
N ILE A 6 -4.24 8.47 3.43
CA ILE A 6 -3.18 7.54 3.08
C ILE A 6 -3.35 7.04 1.65
N GLN A 7 -4.60 6.74 1.27
CA GLN A 7 -4.92 6.28 -0.08
C GLN A 7 -4.51 7.32 -1.13
N VAL A 8 -4.82 8.60 -0.89
CA VAL A 8 -4.47 9.69 -1.80
C VAL A 8 -2.95 9.81 -1.94
N LEU A 9 -2.22 9.72 -0.82
CA LEU A 9 -0.75 9.77 -0.85
C LEU A 9 -0.17 8.64 -1.70
N LEU A 10 -0.67 7.44 -1.51
CA LEU A 10 -0.18 6.27 -2.25
C LEU A 10 -0.57 6.33 -3.72
N GLU A 11 -1.78 6.78 -4.03
CA GLU A 11 -2.21 6.95 -5.42
C GLU A 11 -1.36 7.96 -6.16
N ALA A 12 -0.97 9.03 -5.49
CA ALA A 12 -0.10 10.05 -6.08
C ALA A 12 1.31 9.53 -6.34
N ALA A 13 1.83 8.69 -5.46
CA ALA A 13 3.18 8.14 -5.57
C ALA A 13 3.24 6.90 -6.48
N LEU A 14 2.15 6.13 -6.54
CA LEU A 14 2.06 4.88 -7.29
C LEU A 14 0.86 4.97 -8.23
N ASN A 15 0.92 5.93 -9.16
CA ASN A 15 -0.24 6.30 -9.97
C ASN A 15 -0.74 5.23 -10.93
N ASP A 16 0.06 4.19 -11.20
CA ASP A 16 -0.38 3.07 -12.03
C ASP A 16 -0.98 1.92 -11.20
N CYS A 17 -1.15 2.14 -9.91
CA CYS A 17 -1.66 1.11 -9.01
C CYS A 17 -3.07 1.44 -8.53
N GLU A 18 -3.85 0.40 -8.31
CA GLU A 18 -5.08 0.53 -7.56
C GLU A 18 -4.73 0.42 -6.09
N ILE A 19 -5.13 1.42 -5.30
CA ILE A 19 -4.82 1.48 -3.88
C ILE A 19 -6.11 1.42 -3.08
N ARG A 20 -6.14 0.58 -2.06
CA ARG A 20 -7.24 0.52 -1.10
C ARG A 20 -6.66 0.56 0.29
N VAL A 21 -7.18 1.42 1.14
CA VAL A 21 -6.71 1.56 2.50
C VAL A 21 -7.91 1.46 3.45
N ALA A 22 -7.75 0.66 4.48
CA ALA A 22 -8.73 0.53 5.55
C ALA A 22 -7.99 0.62 6.87
N GLY A 23 -8.71 0.88 7.94
CA GLY A 23 -8.11 0.93 9.26
C GLY A 23 -8.86 1.86 10.18
N GLU A 24 -8.40 1.90 11.42
CA GLU A 24 -8.93 2.84 12.40
C GLU A 24 -7.83 3.21 13.40
N GLY A 25 -7.92 4.42 13.94
CA GLY A 25 -6.93 4.95 14.85
C GLY A 25 -5.60 5.15 14.12
N ASN A 26 -4.57 4.45 14.58
CA ASN A 26 -3.23 4.52 14.00
C ASN A 26 -2.78 3.20 13.39
N ARG A 27 -3.73 2.30 13.12
CA ARG A 27 -3.48 1.01 12.48
C ARG A 27 -4.17 0.98 11.12
N PHE A 28 -3.43 0.60 10.09
CA PHE A 28 -3.91 0.66 8.71
C PHE A 28 -3.55 -0.61 7.95
N ASP A 29 -4.47 -1.00 7.06
CA ASP A 29 -4.24 -2.07 6.09
C ASP A 29 -4.21 -1.45 4.70
N VAL A 30 -3.14 -1.71 3.96
CA VAL A 30 -2.94 -1.18 2.62
C VAL A 30 -2.94 -2.33 1.62
N LEU A 31 -3.74 -2.19 0.58
CA LEU A 31 -3.76 -3.09 -0.56
C LEU A 31 -3.32 -2.31 -1.79
N ALA A 32 -2.28 -2.78 -2.46
CA ALA A 32 -1.77 -2.15 -3.68
C ALA A 32 -1.74 -3.17 -4.81
N ILE A 33 -2.39 -2.86 -5.92
CA ILE A 33 -2.50 -3.72 -7.09
C ILE A 33 -1.91 -2.97 -8.28
N GLY A 34 -0.87 -3.53 -8.89
CA GLY A 34 -0.25 -2.89 -10.04
C GLY A 34 0.77 -3.78 -10.73
N GLU A 35 0.95 -3.56 -12.02
CA GLU A 35 1.93 -4.28 -12.82
C GLU A 35 3.36 -4.02 -12.38
N ILE A 36 3.60 -2.91 -11.70
CA ILE A 36 4.92 -2.55 -11.19
C ILE A 36 5.47 -3.63 -10.24
N PHE A 37 4.58 -4.43 -9.63
CA PHE A 37 4.99 -5.46 -8.70
C PHE A 37 5.38 -6.78 -9.37
N ALA A 38 5.18 -6.90 -10.70
CA ALA A 38 5.34 -8.17 -11.40
C ALA A 38 6.75 -8.75 -11.31
N ASP A 39 7.76 -7.89 -11.39
CA ASP A 39 9.16 -8.32 -11.44
C ASP A 39 9.91 -8.03 -10.14
N LEU A 40 9.19 -7.69 -9.08
CA LEU A 40 9.80 -7.34 -7.81
C LEU A 40 9.76 -8.51 -6.83
N ARG A 41 10.82 -8.66 -6.08
CA ARG A 41 10.85 -9.60 -4.95
C ARG A 41 9.95 -9.08 -3.84
N PRO A 42 9.41 -9.98 -2.96
CA PRO A 42 8.51 -9.55 -1.89
C PRO A 42 9.03 -8.40 -1.03
N VAL A 43 10.31 -8.43 -0.69
CA VAL A 43 10.93 -7.37 0.11
C VAL A 43 10.88 -6.03 -0.64
N LYS A 44 11.14 -6.05 -1.94
CA LYS A 44 11.12 -4.83 -2.74
C LYS A 44 9.71 -4.26 -2.88
N LYS A 45 8.71 -5.12 -3.02
CA LYS A 45 7.31 -4.70 -3.06
C LYS A 45 6.92 -3.96 -1.79
N GLN A 46 7.27 -4.52 -0.65
CA GLN A 46 7.01 -3.91 0.65
C GLN A 46 7.72 -2.57 0.79
N GLN A 47 9.00 -2.52 0.42
CA GLN A 47 9.81 -1.30 0.50
C GLN A 47 9.26 -0.18 -0.37
N LEU A 48 8.75 -0.51 -1.54
CA LEU A 48 8.20 0.47 -2.47
C LEU A 48 7.01 1.21 -1.85
N VAL A 49 6.11 0.47 -1.24
CA VAL A 49 4.94 1.05 -0.57
C VAL A 49 5.35 1.72 0.73
N TYR A 50 6.19 1.05 1.51
CA TYR A 50 6.63 1.54 2.81
C TYR A 50 7.35 2.88 2.71
N ALA A 51 8.16 3.07 1.66
CA ALA A 51 8.92 4.31 1.47
C ALA A 51 8.00 5.54 1.38
N VAL A 52 6.82 5.38 0.80
CA VAL A 52 5.85 6.48 0.70
C VAL A 52 5.32 6.85 2.08
N LEU A 53 5.16 5.86 2.95
CA LEU A 53 4.58 6.04 4.28
C LEU A 53 5.61 6.31 5.36
N ASP A 54 6.90 6.20 5.04
CA ASP A 54 7.98 6.32 6.02
C ASP A 54 7.91 7.59 6.87
N PRO A 55 7.68 8.78 6.30
CA PRO A 55 7.57 10.00 7.13
C PRO A 55 6.47 9.91 8.17
N LEU A 56 5.35 9.28 7.84
CA LEU A 56 4.21 9.14 8.75
C LEU A 56 4.47 8.10 9.83
N ILE A 57 5.24 7.07 9.48
CA ILE A 57 5.64 6.05 10.44
C ILE A 57 6.67 6.63 11.41
N SER A 58 7.62 7.39 10.88
CA SER A 58 8.70 8.00 11.67
C SER A 58 8.18 9.02 12.67
N ASP A 59 7.13 9.77 12.31
CA ASP A 59 6.57 10.79 13.22
C ASP A 59 5.49 10.24 14.15
N GLY A 60 5.17 8.95 14.05
CA GLY A 60 4.20 8.30 14.92
C GLY A 60 2.75 8.44 14.51
N THR A 61 2.46 9.06 13.37
CA THR A 61 1.09 9.17 12.85
C THR A 61 0.52 7.78 12.54
N ILE A 62 1.36 6.91 11.97
CA ILE A 62 1.01 5.52 11.71
C ILE A 62 1.84 4.65 12.66
N HIS A 63 1.19 3.88 13.51
CA HIS A 63 1.87 2.96 14.42
C HIS A 63 2.03 1.57 13.84
N ALA A 64 1.01 1.10 13.11
CA ALA A 64 1.04 -0.22 12.51
C ALA A 64 0.44 -0.15 11.12
N VAL A 65 1.13 -0.74 10.15
CA VAL A 65 0.64 -0.84 8.79
C VAL A 65 0.90 -2.24 8.28
N ASN A 66 -0.12 -2.83 7.67
CA ASN A 66 -0.04 -4.12 7.00
C ASN A 66 -0.16 -3.84 5.50
N ILE A 67 0.83 -4.27 4.74
CA ILE A 67 0.91 -3.96 3.32
C ILE A 67 0.79 -5.26 2.52
N ARG A 68 -0.16 -5.30 1.59
CA ARG A 68 -0.35 -6.41 0.67
C ARG A 68 -0.25 -5.89 -0.75
N THR A 69 0.51 -6.58 -1.59
CA THR A 69 0.74 -6.18 -2.97
C THR A 69 0.38 -7.32 -3.92
N PHE A 70 -0.20 -6.96 -5.05
CA PHE A 70 -0.57 -7.93 -6.09
C PHE A 70 -0.36 -7.32 -7.46
N THR A 71 -0.09 -8.16 -8.45
CA THR A 71 -0.29 -7.75 -9.84
C THR A 71 -1.77 -7.87 -10.17
N PRO A 72 -2.25 -7.21 -11.23
CA PRO A 72 -3.66 -7.36 -11.64
C PRO A 72 -4.03 -8.83 -11.90
N ALA A 73 -3.12 -9.60 -12.49
CA ALA A 73 -3.36 -11.01 -12.75
C ALA A 73 -3.51 -11.82 -11.46
N GLN A 74 -2.65 -11.55 -10.49
CA GLN A 74 -2.71 -12.21 -9.18
C GLN A 74 -4.01 -11.87 -8.46
N TRP A 75 -4.40 -10.61 -8.51
CA TRP A 75 -5.62 -10.16 -7.86
C TRP A 75 -6.86 -10.78 -8.51
N ALA A 76 -6.90 -10.84 -9.83
CA ALA A 76 -8.00 -11.46 -10.55
C ALA A 76 -8.14 -12.93 -10.20
N SER A 77 -7.02 -13.67 -10.13
CA SER A 77 -7.01 -15.07 -9.72
C SER A 77 -7.55 -15.26 -8.31
N GLN A 78 -7.18 -14.37 -7.42
CA GLN A 78 -7.54 -14.47 -6.01
C GLN A 78 -9.00 -14.12 -5.75
N SER A 79 -9.56 -13.20 -6.52
CA SER A 79 -10.93 -12.73 -6.31
C SER A 79 -11.97 -13.50 -7.10
N SER A 80 -11.57 -14.44 -7.94
CA SER A 80 -12.52 -15.25 -8.72
C SER A 80 -13.08 -16.44 -7.94
#